data_2094b5a8f19b03928938e7174392b750
#
_entry.id   2094b5a8f19b03928938e7174392b750
#
_cell.length_a   1.000
_cell.length_b   1.000
_cell.length_c   1.000
_cell.angle_alpha   90.00
_cell.angle_beta   90.00
_cell.angle_gamma   90.00
#
_symmetry.space_group_name_H-M   'P 1'
#
loop_
_entity.id
_entity.type
_entity.pdbx_description
1 polymer ?
#
loop_
_entity_poly.entity_id
_entity_poly.type
_entity_poly.pdbx_seq_one_letter_code
_entity_poly.pdbx_strand_id
1 'polypeptide(L)'
;KNNDIALNFLSENGIHKKVTWKKLYEDVCKFSYFFKDINLKEKDRVAAYVPNTIEAVVSFLATSKNGLVWSSCSPDFGIEGVVDRFYQIKPKILITCDYYFYNGKKINILEKIPKLLKKIKSIKKVIVFPYSGKFQNKINTKFLDFNKIIKNSKSDYFFKKYKFNHPLYILYS
;
A
#
# COMPACT_ATOMS: atom_id res chain seq x y z
N LYS A 1 11.98 21.84 -10.38
CA LYS A 1 11.64 21.06 -9.16
C LYS A 1 10.55 19.99 -9.41
N ASN A 2 9.46 20.31 -10.10
CA ASN A 2 8.38 19.32 -10.33
C ASN A 2 8.80 18.11 -11.19
N ASN A 3 9.78 18.27 -12.06
CA ASN A 3 10.30 17.22 -12.95
C ASN A 3 11.54 16.51 -12.38
N ASP A 4 12.05 16.95 -11.21
CA ASP A 4 13.14 16.26 -10.53
C ASP A 4 12.68 14.91 -10.00
N ILE A 5 13.60 13.96 -9.92
CA ILE A 5 13.30 12.62 -9.43
C ILE A 5 13.05 12.67 -7.92
N ALA A 6 11.87 12.22 -7.50
CA ALA A 6 11.47 12.06 -6.11
C ALA A 6 11.80 10.68 -5.57
N LEU A 7 11.55 9.63 -6.37
CA LEU A 7 11.78 8.25 -5.99
C LEU A 7 12.56 7.52 -7.09
N ASN A 8 13.53 6.73 -6.68
CA ASN A 8 14.31 5.86 -7.55
C ASN A 8 14.24 4.44 -6.97
N PHE A 9 13.55 3.55 -7.66
CA PHE A 9 13.36 2.16 -7.28
C PHE A 9 14.22 1.25 -8.16
N LEU A 10 15.01 0.42 -7.53
CA LEU A 10 15.80 -0.63 -8.17
C LEU A 10 15.53 -1.95 -7.45
N SER A 11 15.14 -2.97 -8.19
CA SER A 11 14.91 -4.32 -7.67
C SER A 11 16.09 -5.25 -7.95
N GLU A 12 16.18 -6.36 -7.22
CA GLU A 12 17.20 -7.39 -7.43
C GLU A 12 17.20 -7.96 -8.86
N ASN A 13 16.04 -8.02 -9.49
CA ASN A 13 15.88 -8.54 -10.85
C ASN A 13 16.00 -7.48 -11.95
N GLY A 14 16.59 -6.31 -11.63
CA GLY A 14 16.91 -5.27 -12.59
C GLY A 14 15.74 -4.35 -12.98
N ILE A 15 14.58 -4.44 -12.33
CA ILE A 15 13.52 -3.47 -12.57
C ILE A 15 13.96 -2.12 -12.02
N HIS A 16 14.03 -1.11 -12.88
CA HIS A 16 14.38 0.25 -12.51
C HIS A 16 13.22 1.19 -12.85
N LYS A 17 12.69 1.88 -11.84
CA LYS A 17 11.60 2.85 -12.00
C LYS A 17 12.00 4.17 -11.35
N LYS A 18 11.77 5.28 -12.05
CA LYS A 18 11.95 6.65 -11.53
C LYS A 18 10.62 7.37 -11.53
N VAL A 19 10.33 8.08 -10.45
CA VAL A 19 9.10 8.87 -10.31
C VAL A 19 9.48 10.30 -9.95
N THR A 20 8.94 11.26 -10.68
CA THR A 20 9.14 12.69 -10.42
C THR A 20 8.27 13.16 -9.25
N TRP A 21 8.61 14.31 -8.65
CA TRP A 21 7.79 14.95 -7.61
C TRP A 21 6.37 15.21 -8.09
N LYS A 22 6.20 15.66 -9.33
CA LYS A 22 4.86 15.87 -9.93
C LYS A 22 4.05 14.58 -9.96
N LYS A 23 4.64 13.50 -10.47
CA LYS A 23 3.95 12.20 -10.58
C LYS A 23 3.61 11.63 -9.21
N LEU A 24 4.56 11.68 -8.25
CA LEU A 24 4.32 11.23 -6.88
C LEU A 24 3.15 12.00 -6.24
N TYR A 25 3.15 13.32 -6.38
CA TYR A 25 2.09 14.17 -5.84
C TYR A 25 0.71 13.84 -6.44
N GLU A 26 0.63 13.67 -7.76
CA GLU A 26 -0.60 13.30 -8.45
C GLU A 26 -1.13 11.93 -8.00
N ASP A 27 -0.25 10.92 -7.90
CA ASP A 27 -0.64 9.57 -7.48
C ASP A 27 -1.11 9.54 -6.02
N VAL A 28 -0.44 10.27 -5.13
CA VAL A 28 -0.86 10.43 -3.74
C VAL A 28 -2.24 11.09 -3.66
N CYS A 29 -2.49 12.15 -4.44
CA CYS A 29 -3.79 12.82 -4.47
C CYS A 29 -4.92 11.92 -4.99
N LYS A 30 -4.66 11.11 -6.01
CA LYS A 30 -5.63 10.15 -6.56
C LYS A 30 -5.92 9.02 -5.58
N PHE A 31 -4.88 8.44 -4.99
CA PHE A 31 -5.05 7.34 -4.03
C PHE A 31 -5.71 7.82 -2.73
N SER A 32 -5.42 9.05 -2.31
CA SER A 32 -6.10 9.73 -1.21
C SER A 32 -7.59 9.91 -1.48
N TYR A 33 -7.96 10.33 -2.70
CA TYR A 33 -9.38 10.45 -3.08
C TYR A 33 -10.11 9.11 -2.97
N PHE A 34 -9.50 8.02 -3.45
CA PHE A 34 -10.07 6.69 -3.33
C PHE A 34 -10.38 6.31 -1.87
N PHE A 35 -9.52 6.64 -0.91
CA PHE A 35 -9.79 6.37 0.51
C PHE A 35 -11.01 7.13 1.04
N LYS A 36 -11.23 8.36 0.56
CA LYS A 36 -12.45 9.13 0.88
C LYS A 36 -13.69 8.52 0.24
N ASP A 37 -13.58 8.13 -1.02
CA ASP A 37 -14.67 7.53 -1.81
C ASP A 37 -15.21 6.23 -1.16
N ILE A 38 -14.34 5.43 -0.58
CA ILE A 38 -14.73 4.24 0.18
C ILE A 38 -15.05 4.51 1.66
N ASN A 39 -15.22 5.77 2.05
CA ASN A 39 -15.64 6.21 3.38
C ASN A 39 -14.71 5.79 4.54
N LEU A 40 -13.40 5.74 4.34
CA LEU A 40 -12.47 5.63 5.46
C LEU A 40 -12.52 6.88 6.33
N LYS A 41 -12.44 6.68 7.63
CA LYS A 41 -12.46 7.76 8.64
C LYS A 41 -11.09 7.97 9.24
N GLU A 42 -10.83 9.18 9.72
CA GLU A 42 -9.59 9.48 10.45
C GLU A 42 -9.32 8.41 11.51
N LYS A 43 -8.04 8.07 11.68
CA LYS A 43 -7.54 7.01 12.55
C LYS A 43 -7.93 5.58 12.14
N ASP A 44 -8.64 5.36 11.03
CA ASP A 44 -8.74 4.02 10.47
C ASP A 44 -7.35 3.51 10.06
N ARG A 45 -7.09 2.22 10.30
CA ARG A 45 -5.77 1.61 10.04
C ARG A 45 -5.74 1.01 8.64
N VAL A 46 -4.65 1.34 7.95
CA VAL A 46 -4.26 0.75 6.67
C VAL A 46 -3.01 -0.09 6.90
N ALA A 47 -3.12 -1.38 6.69
CA ALA A 47 -2.00 -2.30 6.79
C ALA A 47 -1.39 -2.55 5.41
N ALA A 48 -0.08 -2.73 5.34
CA ALA A 48 0.63 -3.06 4.13
C ALA A 48 1.59 -4.25 4.35
N TYR A 49 1.45 -5.26 3.52
CA TYR A 49 2.34 -6.42 3.46
C TYR A 49 3.06 -6.36 2.13
N VAL A 50 4.12 -5.58 2.09
CA VAL A 50 4.76 -5.09 0.86
C VAL A 50 6.28 -4.96 0.99
N PRO A 51 7.03 -5.15 -0.11
CA PRO A 51 8.43 -4.74 -0.19
C PRO A 51 8.52 -3.20 -0.34
N ASN A 52 9.74 -2.67 -0.26
CA ASN A 52 10.01 -1.23 -0.47
C ASN A 52 9.85 -0.87 -1.94
N THR A 53 8.68 -0.38 -2.32
CA THR A 53 8.32 0.01 -3.68
C THR A 53 7.73 1.42 -3.74
N ILE A 54 7.62 1.97 -4.94
CA ILE A 54 6.99 3.27 -5.19
C ILE A 54 5.53 3.25 -4.71
N GLU A 55 4.82 2.16 -4.97
CA GLU A 55 3.41 1.97 -4.58
C GLU A 55 3.24 1.95 -3.06
N ALA A 56 4.21 1.41 -2.31
CA ALA A 56 4.21 1.46 -0.85
C ALA A 56 4.35 2.90 -0.34
N VAL A 57 5.23 3.71 -0.95
CA VAL A 57 5.40 5.13 -0.60
C VAL A 57 4.15 5.94 -0.92
N VAL A 58 3.57 5.77 -2.12
CA VAL A 58 2.32 6.44 -2.50
C VAL A 58 1.21 6.09 -1.52
N SER A 59 1.09 4.82 -1.14
CA SER A 59 0.06 4.35 -0.21
C SER A 59 0.24 4.92 1.19
N PHE A 60 1.46 4.97 1.70
CA PHE A 60 1.78 5.58 2.98
C PHE A 60 1.42 7.07 3.00
N LEU A 61 1.87 7.83 1.98
CA LEU A 61 1.60 9.26 1.89
C LEU A 61 0.10 9.57 1.74
N ALA A 62 -0.63 8.78 0.96
CA ALA A 62 -2.08 8.92 0.83
C ALA A 62 -2.82 8.59 2.14
N THR A 63 -2.35 7.58 2.88
CA THR A 63 -2.84 7.24 4.22
C THR A 63 -2.66 8.43 5.17
N SER A 64 -1.47 8.99 5.23
CA SER A 64 -1.11 10.14 6.06
C SER A 64 -1.95 11.37 5.71
N LYS A 65 -2.10 11.66 4.41
CA LYS A 65 -2.88 12.79 3.89
C LYS A 65 -4.35 12.78 4.38
N ASN A 66 -4.92 11.59 4.58
CA ASN A 66 -6.29 11.43 5.07
C ASN A 66 -6.42 11.29 6.59
N GLY A 67 -5.32 11.44 7.34
CA GLY A 67 -5.32 11.23 8.80
C GLY A 67 -5.63 9.78 9.20
N LEU A 68 -5.37 8.84 8.30
CA LEU A 68 -5.42 7.42 8.57
C LEU A 68 -4.10 6.98 9.22
N VAL A 69 -4.08 5.80 9.82
CA VAL A 69 -2.90 5.26 10.50
C VAL A 69 -2.30 4.13 9.68
N TRP A 70 -1.03 4.28 9.33
CA TRP A 70 -0.28 3.29 8.57
C TRP A 70 0.37 2.24 9.48
N SER A 71 0.46 1.01 9.00
CA SER A 71 1.35 -0.01 9.56
C SER A 71 1.79 -0.95 8.45
N SER A 72 3.08 -1.28 8.40
CA SER A 72 3.60 -2.17 7.36
C SER A 72 4.46 -3.29 7.93
N CYS A 73 4.44 -4.43 7.24
CA CYS A 73 5.35 -5.55 7.45
C CYS A 73 6.06 -5.87 6.14
N SER A 74 7.35 -6.19 6.23
CA SER A 74 8.07 -6.78 5.10
C SER A 74 7.47 -8.13 4.73
N PRO A 75 7.42 -8.48 3.43
CA PRO A 75 6.97 -9.80 2.98
C PRO A 75 7.86 -10.96 3.43
N ASP A 76 9.05 -10.67 3.98
CA ASP A 76 9.96 -11.66 4.56
C ASP A 76 9.44 -12.23 5.86
N PHE A 77 8.55 -11.50 6.56
CA PHE A 77 7.89 -12.08 7.72
C PHE A 77 6.97 -13.23 7.31
N GLY A 78 7.05 -14.32 8.06
CA GLY A 78 6.11 -15.42 7.94
C GLY A 78 4.67 -14.95 8.22
N ILE A 79 3.70 -15.65 7.65
CA ILE A 79 2.28 -15.25 7.74
C ILE A 79 1.79 -15.10 9.20
N GLU A 80 2.29 -15.93 10.12
CA GLU A 80 1.90 -15.86 11.53
C GLU A 80 2.38 -14.55 12.16
N GLY A 81 3.63 -14.16 11.92
CA GLY A 81 4.17 -12.88 12.42
C GLY A 81 3.45 -11.65 11.85
N VAL A 82 2.95 -11.72 10.60
CA VAL A 82 2.11 -10.67 10.00
C VAL A 82 0.73 -10.65 10.67
N VAL A 83 0.14 -11.83 10.90
CA VAL A 83 -1.17 -11.95 11.58
C VAL A 83 -1.08 -11.37 12.99
N ASP A 84 -0.07 -11.73 13.77
CA ASP A 84 0.08 -11.25 15.16
C ASP A 84 0.10 -9.73 15.24
N ARG A 85 0.80 -9.09 14.30
CA ARG A 85 0.86 -7.62 14.24
C ARG A 85 -0.47 -7.01 13.79
N PHE A 86 -0.96 -7.43 12.64
CA PHE A 86 -2.14 -6.79 12.06
C PHE A 86 -3.45 -7.12 12.80
N TYR A 87 -3.53 -8.26 13.48
CA TYR A 87 -4.68 -8.59 14.32
C TYR A 87 -4.89 -7.58 15.44
N GLN A 88 -3.81 -7.11 16.07
CA GLN A 88 -3.84 -6.12 17.16
C GLN A 88 -4.44 -4.78 16.72
N ILE A 89 -4.09 -4.31 15.52
CA ILE A 89 -4.48 -2.99 15.02
C ILE A 89 -5.81 -2.99 14.27
N LYS A 90 -6.36 -4.17 13.95
CA LYS A 90 -7.65 -4.33 13.26
C LYS A 90 -7.76 -3.43 12.01
N PRO A 91 -6.90 -3.56 11.00
CA PRO A 91 -6.90 -2.69 9.82
C PRO A 91 -8.17 -2.91 8.99
N LYS A 92 -8.66 -1.86 8.33
CA LYS A 92 -9.77 -1.93 7.38
C LYS A 92 -9.31 -2.24 5.97
N ILE A 93 -8.09 -1.84 5.62
CA ILE A 93 -7.48 -2.03 4.30
C ILE A 93 -6.21 -2.85 4.47
N LEU A 94 -5.99 -3.76 3.52
CA LEU A 94 -4.70 -4.41 3.30
C LEU A 94 -4.19 -4.02 1.92
N ILE A 95 -2.96 -3.52 1.86
CA ILE A 95 -2.23 -3.25 0.63
C ILE A 95 -1.14 -4.31 0.48
N THR A 96 -1.00 -4.88 -0.71
CA THR A 96 -0.01 -5.92 -0.99
C THR A 96 0.38 -5.90 -2.46
N CYS A 97 1.39 -6.70 -2.84
CA CYS A 97 1.75 -6.92 -4.24
C CYS A 97 1.47 -8.37 -4.64
N ASP A 98 1.57 -8.64 -5.93
CA ASP A 98 1.38 -9.98 -6.48
C ASP A 98 2.55 -10.92 -6.08
N TYR A 99 3.77 -10.46 -6.26
CA TYR A 99 5.01 -11.15 -5.90
C TYR A 99 6.12 -10.13 -5.66
N TYR A 100 7.27 -10.59 -5.16
CA TYR A 100 8.52 -9.82 -5.12
C TYR A 100 9.71 -10.75 -5.31
N PHE A 101 10.89 -10.14 -5.49
CA PHE A 101 12.15 -10.89 -5.53
C PHE A 101 12.92 -10.68 -4.23
N TYR A 102 13.47 -11.75 -3.71
CA TYR A 102 14.36 -11.73 -2.56
C TYR A 102 15.37 -12.86 -2.66
N ASN A 103 16.65 -12.52 -2.56
CA ASN A 103 17.79 -13.45 -2.68
C ASN A 103 17.70 -14.30 -3.97
N GLY A 104 17.45 -13.63 -5.11
CA GLY A 104 17.31 -14.26 -6.42
C GLY A 104 16.03 -15.08 -6.64
N LYS A 105 15.16 -15.22 -5.64
CA LYS A 105 13.93 -16.03 -5.73
C LYS A 105 12.70 -15.14 -5.90
N LYS A 106 11.82 -15.57 -6.82
CA LYS A 106 10.48 -15.00 -6.95
C LYS A 106 9.55 -15.59 -5.88
N ILE A 107 9.00 -14.73 -5.03
CA ILE A 107 8.13 -15.13 -3.93
C ILE A 107 6.72 -14.61 -4.19
N ASN A 108 5.74 -15.51 -4.33
CA ASN A 108 4.34 -15.19 -4.52
C ASN A 108 3.70 -14.79 -3.17
N ILE A 109 3.14 -13.58 -3.11
CA ILE A 109 2.49 -13.09 -1.90
C ILE A 109 0.99 -13.39 -1.92
N LEU A 110 0.35 -13.35 -3.10
CA LEU A 110 -1.11 -13.50 -3.19
C LEU A 110 -1.62 -14.83 -2.64
N GLU A 111 -0.82 -15.90 -2.71
CA GLU A 111 -1.18 -17.21 -2.13
C GLU A 111 -1.30 -17.18 -0.60
N LYS A 112 -0.63 -16.24 0.06
CA LYS A 112 -0.66 -16.07 1.51
C LYS A 112 -1.89 -15.28 1.97
N ILE A 113 -2.45 -14.41 1.12
CA ILE A 113 -3.50 -13.45 1.48
C ILE A 113 -4.80 -14.13 1.96
N PRO A 114 -5.32 -15.20 1.32
CA PRO A 114 -6.52 -15.87 1.84
C PRO A 114 -6.38 -16.37 3.28
N LYS A 115 -5.19 -16.86 3.65
CA LYS A 115 -4.88 -17.33 5.01
C LYS A 115 -4.91 -16.19 6.02
N LEU A 116 -4.35 -15.04 5.65
CA LEU A 116 -4.36 -13.82 6.45
C LEU A 116 -5.79 -13.30 6.65
N LEU A 117 -6.61 -13.25 5.59
CA LEU A 117 -7.99 -12.78 5.64
C LEU A 117 -8.90 -13.67 6.50
N LYS A 118 -8.61 -14.98 6.59
CA LYS A 118 -9.32 -15.88 7.50
C LYS A 118 -9.12 -15.48 8.96
N LYS A 119 -7.92 -14.99 9.31
CA LYS A 119 -7.57 -14.62 10.69
C LYS A 119 -7.92 -13.16 11.03
N ILE A 120 -7.82 -12.22 10.07
CA ILE A 120 -8.04 -10.80 10.32
C ILE A 120 -9.34 -10.32 9.64
N LYS A 121 -10.46 -10.54 10.32
CA LYS A 121 -11.81 -10.23 9.81
C LYS A 121 -12.11 -8.73 9.67
N SER A 122 -11.29 -7.86 10.25
CA SER A 122 -11.44 -6.41 10.13
C SER A 122 -11.12 -5.88 8.73
N ILE A 123 -10.30 -6.58 7.94
CA ILE A 123 -9.96 -6.18 6.58
C ILE A 123 -11.19 -6.27 5.68
N LYS A 124 -11.60 -5.12 5.13
CA LYS A 124 -12.78 -5.01 4.25
C LYS A 124 -12.40 -4.99 2.77
N LYS A 125 -11.22 -4.49 2.44
CA LYS A 125 -10.72 -4.43 1.06
C LYS A 125 -9.25 -4.78 1.01
N VAL A 126 -8.86 -5.49 -0.04
CA VAL A 126 -7.47 -5.80 -0.38
C VAL A 126 -7.12 -5.08 -1.67
N ILE A 127 -6.06 -4.29 -1.65
CA ILE A 127 -5.54 -3.56 -2.81
C ILE A 127 -4.22 -4.21 -3.19
N VAL A 128 -4.12 -4.60 -4.46
CA VAL A 128 -2.94 -5.29 -5.00
C VAL A 128 -2.30 -4.44 -6.08
N PHE A 129 -1.00 -4.25 -6.02
CA PHE A 129 -0.22 -3.68 -7.11
C PHE A 129 0.68 -4.74 -7.76
N PRO A 130 0.91 -4.66 -9.08
CA PRO A 130 1.84 -5.54 -9.76
C PRO A 130 3.28 -5.07 -9.54
N TYR A 131 4.13 -5.93 -8.98
CA TYR A 131 5.53 -5.60 -8.69
C TYR A 131 6.31 -5.13 -9.93
N SER A 132 6.10 -5.80 -11.06
CA SER A 132 6.74 -5.43 -12.34
C SER A 132 6.02 -4.32 -13.12
N GLY A 133 4.91 -3.76 -12.59
CA GLY A 133 4.09 -2.74 -13.27
C GLY A 133 2.88 -3.31 -14.02
N LYS A 134 2.86 -4.61 -14.33
CA LYS A 134 1.73 -5.33 -14.93
C LYS A 134 1.53 -6.67 -14.25
N PHE A 135 0.27 -7.07 -14.05
CA PHE A 135 -0.03 -8.41 -13.55
C PHE A 135 0.33 -9.46 -14.60
N GLN A 136 1.03 -10.52 -14.18
CA GLN A 136 1.33 -11.65 -15.03
C GLN A 136 0.13 -12.60 -15.16
N ASN A 137 -0.72 -12.68 -14.11
CA ASN A 137 -1.92 -13.50 -14.07
C ASN A 137 -3.12 -12.67 -13.62
N LYS A 138 -4.34 -13.15 -13.89
CA LYS A 138 -5.54 -12.52 -13.34
C LYS A 138 -5.50 -12.56 -11.81
N ILE A 139 -5.70 -11.40 -11.19
CA ILE A 139 -5.91 -11.34 -9.75
C ILE A 139 -7.35 -11.73 -9.40
N ASN A 140 -7.56 -12.18 -8.18
CA ASN A 140 -8.90 -12.48 -7.67
C ASN A 140 -9.81 -11.26 -7.82
N THR A 141 -11.00 -11.44 -8.36
CA THR A 141 -11.97 -10.35 -8.59
C THR A 141 -12.40 -9.62 -7.32
N LYS A 142 -12.20 -10.24 -6.15
CA LYS A 142 -12.43 -9.60 -4.84
C LYS A 142 -11.33 -8.62 -4.45
N PHE A 143 -10.19 -8.61 -5.14
CA PHE A 143 -9.08 -7.69 -4.89
C PHE A 143 -9.17 -6.49 -5.83
N LEU A 144 -8.78 -5.33 -5.32
CA LEU A 144 -8.76 -4.09 -6.09
C LEU A 144 -7.37 -3.90 -6.71
N ASP A 145 -7.35 -3.51 -7.96
CA ASP A 145 -6.14 -3.22 -8.71
C ASP A 145 -5.70 -1.77 -8.42
N PHE A 146 -4.52 -1.61 -7.83
CA PHE A 146 -3.93 -0.31 -7.52
C PHE A 146 -3.81 0.60 -8.75
N ASN A 147 -3.36 0.06 -9.89
CA ASN A 147 -3.20 0.84 -11.11
C ASN A 147 -4.54 1.35 -11.65
N LYS A 148 -5.60 0.53 -11.55
CA LYS A 148 -6.96 0.96 -11.91
C LYS A 148 -7.48 2.04 -10.97
N ILE A 149 -7.19 1.93 -9.67
CA ILE A 149 -7.54 2.98 -8.71
C ILE A 149 -6.87 4.30 -9.11
N ILE A 150 -5.54 4.30 -9.34
CA ILE A 150 -4.80 5.50 -9.74
C ILE A 150 -5.33 6.07 -11.08
N LYS A 151 -5.67 5.20 -12.04
CA LYS A 151 -6.18 5.63 -13.35
C LYS A 151 -7.56 6.29 -13.25
N ASN A 152 -8.45 5.73 -12.44
CA ASN A 152 -9.88 6.07 -12.44
C ASN A 152 -10.28 7.07 -11.35
N SER A 153 -9.44 7.27 -10.31
CA SER A 153 -9.74 8.21 -9.24
C SER A 153 -9.53 9.66 -9.66
N LYS A 154 -10.39 10.53 -9.16
CA LYS A 154 -10.15 11.97 -9.21
C LYS A 154 -8.95 12.34 -8.33
N SER A 155 -8.38 13.51 -8.56
CA SER A 155 -7.31 14.03 -7.69
C SER A 155 -7.91 14.92 -6.61
N ASP A 156 -7.56 14.62 -5.35
CA ASP A 156 -7.86 15.49 -4.22
C ASP A 156 -6.61 16.26 -3.81
N TYR A 157 -6.56 17.53 -4.16
CA TYR A 157 -5.41 18.40 -3.88
C TYR A 157 -5.49 19.12 -2.53
N PHE A 158 -6.55 18.89 -1.76
CA PHE A 158 -6.70 19.49 -0.43
C PHE A 158 -5.91 18.68 0.61
N PHE A 159 -5.03 19.34 1.35
CA PHE A 159 -4.25 18.78 2.45
C PHE A 159 -4.75 19.34 3.77
N LYS A 160 -5.44 18.49 4.53
CA LYS A 160 -5.89 18.84 5.89
C LYS A 160 -4.67 18.88 6.82
N LYS A 161 -4.64 19.88 7.69
CA LYS A 161 -3.67 19.94 8.80
C LYS A 161 -4.20 19.15 9.99
N TYR A 162 -3.33 18.33 10.57
CA TYR A 162 -3.62 17.54 11.77
C TYR A 162 -2.84 18.09 12.96
N LYS A 163 -3.32 17.80 14.18
CA LYS A 163 -2.56 18.13 15.40
C LYS A 163 -1.27 17.33 15.45
N PHE A 164 -0.24 17.85 16.12
CA PHE A 164 1.06 17.20 16.24
C PHE A 164 0.98 15.76 16.78
N ASN A 165 0.11 15.51 17.74
CA ASN A 165 -0.11 14.20 18.37
C ASN A 165 -1.11 13.31 17.61
N HIS A 166 -1.50 13.66 16.36
CA HIS A 166 -2.34 12.78 15.56
C HIS A 166 -1.54 11.51 15.17
N PRO A 167 -2.08 10.31 15.40
CA PRO A 167 -1.35 9.08 15.11
C PRO A 167 -1.09 8.95 13.59
N LEU A 168 0.16 8.68 13.24
CA LEU A 168 0.61 8.56 11.85
C LEU A 168 0.95 7.10 11.48
N TYR A 169 1.64 6.41 12.39
CA TYR A 169 2.25 5.12 12.12
C TYR A 169 2.19 4.22 13.35
N ILE A 170 1.96 2.92 13.16
CA ILE A 170 2.13 1.90 14.18
C ILE A 170 3.31 1.02 13.79
N LEU A 171 4.35 1.05 14.62
CA LEU A 171 5.55 0.25 14.49
C LEU A 171 5.54 -0.86 15.55
N TYR A 172 6.21 -1.95 15.25
CA TYR A 172 6.40 -3.09 16.16
C TYR A 172 7.91 -3.29 16.41
N SER A 173 8.23 -3.51 17.65
CA SER A 173 9.57 -3.90 18.11
C SER A 173 9.70 -5.42 18.19
#